data_2457eb5de358c0631940c46f5b9b4ff4
#
_entry.id   2457eb5de358c0631940c46f5b9b4ff4
#
_cell.length_a   1.000
_cell.length_b   1.000
_cell.length_c   1.000
_cell.angle_alpha   90.00
_cell.angle_beta   90.00
_cell.angle_gamma   90.00
#
_symmetry.space_group_name_H-M   'P 1'
#
loop_
_entity.id
_entity.type
_entity.pdbx_description
1 polymer ?
#
loop_
_entity_poly.entity_id
_entity_poly.type
_entity_poly.pdbx_seq_one_letter_code
_entity_poly.pdbx_strand_id
1 'polypeptide(L)'
;MVFNGTLGKDDFGSSRFNHINWQADFSLTKWFHPVMGARLQIQGGQYQNDTAFGNQYMKDPYIFTHMDFMVNLSNWIGGERDDRVYYAVPFAGFGYHVSGFTDKFQRDWGYGTDHSFAFTAGLLNKFRVCPALDIELELKAWMLPSSNMPSILNSGTQKVAAAYSATIGLTYRFNRRGFKQASPYTVEDVMAYQAVIADRDLALAAVQALSLIHI
;
A
#
# COMPACT_ATOMS: atom_id res chain seq x y z
N MET A 1 8.87 -1.02 13.30
CA MET A 1 9.38 -2.27 13.88
C MET A 1 9.44 -3.30 12.77
N VAL A 2 10.60 -3.86 12.49
CA VAL A 2 10.80 -4.84 11.42
C VAL A 2 11.00 -6.22 12.03
N PHE A 3 10.24 -7.19 11.57
CA PHE A 3 10.41 -8.59 11.89
C PHE A 3 11.01 -9.28 10.66
N ASN A 4 12.19 -9.88 10.81
CA ASN A 4 12.76 -10.70 9.74
C ASN A 4 12.35 -12.14 9.99
N GLY A 5 11.62 -12.71 9.05
CA GLY A 5 11.27 -14.11 9.04
C GLY A 5 11.66 -14.72 7.70
N THR A 6 12.38 -15.82 7.71
CA THR A 6 12.53 -16.65 6.52
C THR A 6 11.36 -17.63 6.47
N LEU A 7 10.67 -17.68 5.33
CA LEU A 7 9.74 -18.78 5.02
C LEU A 7 10.55 -20.03 4.66
N GLY A 8 11.11 -20.68 5.68
CA GLY A 8 11.89 -21.90 5.53
C GLY A 8 11.97 -22.61 6.87
N LYS A 9 12.00 -23.90 6.79
CA LYS A 9 12.11 -24.82 7.91
C LYS A 9 13.56 -24.80 8.38
N ASP A 10 13.95 -23.84 9.19
CA ASP A 10 15.26 -23.81 9.78
C ASP A 10 15.17 -24.17 11.27
N ASP A 11 15.83 -25.26 11.58
CA ASP A 11 15.95 -25.89 12.91
C ASP A 11 16.83 -25.05 13.88
N PHE A 12 16.80 -23.73 13.80
CA PHE A 12 17.48 -22.91 14.79
C PHE A 12 16.52 -22.57 15.91
N GLY A 13 16.72 -23.26 17.04
CA GLY A 13 15.97 -23.14 18.29
C GLY A 13 16.13 -21.79 19.01
N SER A 14 16.33 -20.69 18.32
CA SER A 14 16.35 -19.35 18.89
C SER A 14 14.98 -18.72 18.84
N SER A 15 14.61 -18.09 19.93
CA SER A 15 13.35 -17.38 20.13
C SER A 15 13.06 -16.44 18.96
N ARG A 16 11.97 -16.67 18.22
CA ARG A 16 11.54 -15.92 17.02
C ARG A 16 11.32 -14.42 17.24
N PHE A 17 11.40 -13.93 18.45
CA PHE A 17 11.15 -12.53 18.83
C PHE A 17 12.40 -11.71 19.14
N ASN A 18 13.61 -12.31 19.08
CA ASN A 18 14.85 -11.59 19.39
C ASN A 18 15.36 -10.68 18.28
N HIS A 19 14.69 -10.61 17.14
CA HIS A 19 15.15 -9.85 15.95
C HIS A 19 14.23 -8.69 15.61
N ILE A 20 13.90 -7.86 16.61
CA ILE A 20 13.12 -6.66 16.42
C ILE A 20 14.06 -5.49 16.12
N ASN A 21 13.94 -4.90 14.95
CA ASN A 21 14.73 -3.76 14.52
C ASN A 21 13.87 -2.51 14.33
N TRP A 22 14.53 -1.35 14.35
CA TRP A 22 13.87 -0.11 14.04
C TRP A 22 13.74 0.08 12.54
N GLN A 23 12.69 0.77 12.14
CA GLN A 23 12.40 1.19 10.79
C GLN A 23 11.79 2.59 10.85
N ALA A 24 12.15 3.41 9.88
CA ALA A 24 11.50 4.69 9.61
C ALA A 24 11.06 4.73 8.15
N ASP A 25 9.91 5.30 7.90
CA ASP A 25 9.40 5.48 6.54
C ASP A 25 8.76 6.84 6.34
N PHE A 26 8.81 7.28 5.09
CA PHE A 26 8.14 8.48 4.62
C PHE A 26 7.36 8.13 3.35
N SER A 27 6.11 8.55 3.28
CA SER A 27 5.26 8.26 2.13
C SER A 27 4.50 9.46 1.62
N LEU A 28 4.31 9.50 0.30
CA LEU A 28 3.45 10.44 -0.39
C LEU A 28 2.34 9.66 -1.10
N THR A 29 1.09 9.93 -0.73
CA THR A 29 -0.07 9.22 -1.25
C THR A 29 -0.94 10.16 -2.08
N LYS A 30 -1.35 9.72 -3.26
CA LYS A 30 -2.33 10.38 -4.13
C LYS A 30 -3.52 9.46 -4.33
N TRP A 31 -4.70 9.92 -3.90
CA TRP A 31 -5.96 9.31 -4.22
C TRP A 31 -6.52 9.96 -5.50
N PHE A 32 -6.83 9.17 -6.51
CA PHE A 32 -7.44 9.61 -7.78
C PHE A 32 -8.90 9.16 -7.89
N HIS A 33 -9.34 8.24 -7.03
CA HIS A 33 -10.70 7.78 -6.88
C HIS A 33 -10.99 7.52 -5.38
N PRO A 34 -12.24 7.60 -4.88
CA PRO A 34 -12.58 7.28 -3.49
C PRO A 34 -12.09 5.90 -3.02
N VAL A 35 -11.96 4.96 -3.97
CA VAL A 35 -11.56 3.57 -3.75
C VAL A 35 -10.10 3.31 -4.13
N MET A 36 -9.52 4.07 -5.08
CA MET A 36 -8.21 3.76 -5.66
C MET A 36 -7.22 4.89 -5.47
N GLY A 37 -6.00 4.55 -5.11
CA GLY A 37 -4.89 5.49 -4.94
C GLY A 37 -3.55 4.86 -5.26
N ALA A 38 -2.53 5.70 -5.33
CA ALA A 38 -1.14 5.29 -5.45
C ALA A 38 -0.32 5.96 -4.36
N ARG A 39 0.73 5.27 -3.91
CA ARG A 39 1.66 5.73 -2.90
C ARG A 39 3.10 5.52 -3.37
N LEU A 40 3.93 6.52 -3.16
CA LEU A 40 5.38 6.40 -3.21
C LEU A 40 5.87 6.39 -1.76
N GLN A 41 6.66 5.39 -1.37
CA GLN A 41 7.20 5.27 -0.03
C GLN A 41 8.71 5.04 -0.09
N ILE A 42 9.44 5.72 0.78
CA ILE A 42 10.85 5.51 1.06
C ILE A 42 10.95 5.00 2.49
N GLN A 43 11.55 3.85 2.66
CA GLN A 43 11.70 3.14 3.91
C GLN A 43 13.17 2.90 4.18
N GLY A 44 13.62 3.19 5.39
CA GLY A 44 14.96 2.88 5.85
C GLY A 44 14.93 2.13 7.17
N GLY A 45 15.84 1.21 7.36
CA GLY A 45 15.91 0.41 8.56
C GLY A 45 17.16 -0.46 8.62
N GLN A 46 17.15 -1.42 9.52
CA GLN A 46 18.23 -2.39 9.67
C GLN A 46 17.66 -3.79 9.76
N TYR A 47 18.29 -4.73 9.07
CA TYR A 47 18.13 -6.15 9.34
C TYR A 47 19.10 -6.55 10.45
N GLN A 48 18.70 -7.48 11.27
CA GLN A 48 19.57 -8.08 12.26
C GLN A 48 19.61 -9.59 12.02
N ASN A 49 20.81 -10.10 11.83
CA ASN A 49 21.05 -11.52 11.59
C ASN A 49 21.97 -12.05 12.68
N ASP A 50 21.65 -13.24 13.20
CA ASP A 50 22.56 -13.98 14.06
C ASP A 50 23.66 -14.59 13.22
N THR A 51 24.91 -14.36 13.56
CA THR A 51 26.02 -15.09 12.95
C THR A 51 26.11 -16.48 13.57
N ALA A 52 26.32 -17.50 12.74
CA ALA A 52 26.54 -18.88 13.19
C ALA A 52 27.80 -19.05 14.06
N PHE A 53 28.64 -18.03 14.17
CA PHE A 53 29.87 -17.99 14.95
C PHE A 53 29.73 -17.02 16.12
N GLY A 54 29.10 -17.50 17.20
CA GLY A 54 29.21 -16.96 18.56
C GLY A 54 28.68 -15.52 18.73
N ASN A 55 27.46 -15.36 19.19
CA ASN A 55 26.86 -14.15 19.80
C ASN A 55 27.16 -12.78 19.15
N GLN A 56 27.55 -12.72 17.89
CA GLN A 56 27.72 -11.47 17.18
C GLN A 56 26.50 -11.24 16.28
N TYR A 57 25.81 -10.13 16.53
CA TYR A 57 24.71 -9.69 15.70
C TYR A 57 25.26 -8.86 14.53
N MET A 58 25.01 -9.30 13.30
CA MET A 58 25.24 -8.47 12.13
C MET A 58 24.04 -7.56 11.92
N LYS A 59 24.29 -6.26 11.81
CA LYS A 59 23.29 -5.26 11.49
C LYS A 59 23.51 -4.81 10.06
N ASP A 60 22.54 -5.05 9.20
CA ASP A 60 22.60 -4.68 7.80
C ASP A 60 21.58 -3.57 7.52
N PRO A 61 22.03 -2.33 7.31
CA PRO A 61 21.15 -1.24 6.98
C PRO A 61 20.63 -1.39 5.56
N TYR A 62 19.38 -0.98 5.35
CA TYR A 62 18.75 -1.01 4.05
C TYR A 62 17.94 0.27 3.77
N ILE A 63 17.79 0.55 2.49
CA ILE A 63 16.85 1.52 1.95
C ILE A 63 15.99 0.82 0.92
N PHE A 64 14.68 0.98 1.04
CA PHE A 64 13.72 0.44 0.11
C PHE A 64 12.78 1.54 -0.37
N THR A 65 12.83 1.83 -1.67
CA THR A 65 11.94 2.80 -2.32
C THR A 65 10.97 2.05 -3.20
N HIS A 66 9.67 2.20 -2.96
CA HIS A 66 8.65 1.46 -3.68
C HIS A 66 7.42 2.30 -4.00
N MET A 67 6.72 1.88 -5.04
CA MET A 67 5.43 2.41 -5.44
C MET A 67 4.37 1.35 -5.22
N ASP A 68 3.28 1.74 -4.54
CA ASP A 68 2.16 0.87 -4.22
C ASP A 68 0.89 1.34 -4.90
N PHE A 69 0.11 0.39 -5.38
CA PHE A 69 -1.29 0.58 -5.70
C PHE A 69 -2.13 0.24 -4.47
N MET A 70 -3.08 1.11 -4.14
CA MET A 70 -3.87 1.06 -2.91
C MET A 70 -5.35 0.96 -3.23
N VAL A 71 -6.06 0.10 -2.50
CA VAL A 71 -7.51 -0.05 -2.62
C VAL A 71 -8.17 0.22 -1.27
N ASN A 72 -9.03 1.21 -1.19
CA ASN A 72 -9.80 1.49 0.03
C ASN A 72 -11.01 0.56 0.11
N LEU A 73 -10.85 -0.58 0.78
CA LEU A 73 -11.92 -1.57 0.97
C LEU A 73 -13.13 -1.00 1.71
N SER A 74 -12.89 -0.13 2.69
CA SER A 74 -13.97 0.48 3.46
C SER A 74 -14.89 1.33 2.60
N ASN A 75 -14.33 2.05 1.62
CA ASN A 75 -15.12 2.82 0.66
C ASN A 75 -15.71 1.93 -0.44
N TRP A 76 -15.01 0.89 -0.85
CA TRP A 76 -15.50 -0.02 -1.87
C TRP A 76 -16.75 -0.78 -1.42
N ILE A 77 -16.74 -1.30 -0.19
CA ILE A 77 -17.86 -2.09 0.35
C ILE A 77 -18.97 -1.20 0.91
N GLY A 78 -18.60 -0.14 1.64
CA GLY A 78 -19.56 0.68 2.40
C GLY A 78 -19.86 2.05 1.79
N GLY A 79 -19.41 2.32 0.54
CA GLY A 79 -19.53 3.63 -0.08
C GLY A 79 -18.65 4.71 0.57
N GLU A 80 -18.53 5.86 -0.06
CA GLU A 80 -17.82 7.01 0.50
C GLU A 80 -18.67 7.65 1.60
N ARG A 81 -18.06 7.89 2.76
CA ARG A 81 -18.69 8.51 3.93
C ARG A 81 -17.75 9.47 4.62
N ASP A 82 -18.21 10.66 4.89
CA ASP A 82 -17.43 11.70 5.56
C ASP A 82 -17.27 11.47 7.07
N ASP A 83 -18.19 10.70 7.68
CA ASP A 83 -18.22 10.39 9.11
C ASP A 83 -17.41 9.14 9.50
N ARG A 84 -16.89 8.40 8.51
CA ARG A 84 -16.16 7.16 8.79
C ARG A 84 -14.85 7.42 9.52
N VAL A 85 -14.66 6.71 10.64
CA VAL A 85 -13.46 6.80 11.48
C VAL A 85 -12.38 5.82 11.04
N TYR A 86 -12.74 4.64 10.54
CA TYR A 86 -11.80 3.57 10.19
C TYR A 86 -11.80 3.25 8.70
N TYR A 87 -10.60 3.08 8.15
CA TYR A 87 -10.38 2.65 6.78
C TYR A 87 -9.39 1.50 6.72
N ALA A 88 -9.78 0.40 6.08
CA ALA A 88 -8.91 -0.70 5.70
C ALA A 88 -8.46 -0.52 4.25
N VAL A 89 -7.16 -0.45 4.03
CA VAL A 89 -6.56 -0.15 2.74
C VAL A 89 -5.47 -1.17 2.44
N PRO A 90 -5.80 -2.32 1.82
CA PRO A 90 -4.79 -3.20 1.26
C PRO A 90 -4.03 -2.48 0.14
N PHE A 91 -2.78 -2.87 -0.01
CA PHE A 91 -1.91 -2.37 -1.05
C PHE A 91 -0.98 -3.47 -1.56
N ALA A 92 -0.53 -3.30 -2.79
CA ALA A 92 0.52 -4.10 -3.39
C ALA A 92 1.36 -3.21 -4.31
N GLY A 93 2.64 -3.50 -4.39
CA GLY A 93 3.57 -2.68 -5.16
C GLY A 93 4.88 -3.37 -5.45
N PHE A 94 5.77 -2.59 -6.01
CA PHE A 94 7.13 -3.01 -6.31
C PHE A 94 8.08 -1.82 -6.13
N GLY A 95 9.34 -2.13 -5.94
CA GLY A 95 10.33 -1.10 -5.73
C GLY A 95 11.76 -1.60 -5.80
N TYR A 96 12.66 -0.71 -5.46
CA TYR A 96 14.09 -0.94 -5.50
C TYR A 96 14.66 -0.94 -4.08
N HIS A 97 15.33 -2.03 -3.75
CA HIS A 97 15.91 -2.29 -2.45
C HIS A 97 17.43 -2.25 -2.55
N VAL A 98 18.06 -1.57 -1.60
CA VAL A 98 19.52 -1.49 -1.45
C VAL A 98 19.88 -1.81 -0.02
N SER A 99 20.82 -2.73 0.19
CA SER A 99 21.33 -3.10 1.52
C SER A 99 22.85 -3.23 1.53
N GLY A 100 23.45 -3.38 2.71
CA GLY A 100 24.89 -3.66 2.86
C GLY A 100 25.83 -2.48 2.65
N PHE A 101 25.36 -1.23 2.64
CA PHE A 101 26.19 -0.09 2.25
C PHE A 101 27.06 0.52 3.36
N THR A 102 26.89 0.12 4.62
CA THR A 102 27.63 0.74 5.77
C THR A 102 28.48 -0.21 6.60
N ASP A 103 28.35 -1.51 6.45
CA ASP A 103 29.08 -2.44 7.31
C ASP A 103 30.53 -2.65 6.82
N LYS A 104 31.49 -2.25 7.67
CA LYS A 104 32.91 -2.48 7.43
C LYS A 104 33.25 -3.98 7.33
N PHE A 105 32.57 -4.81 8.12
CA PHE A 105 32.80 -6.23 8.16
C PHE A 105 32.41 -6.90 6.82
N GLN A 106 31.31 -6.51 6.23
CA GLN A 106 30.90 -6.99 4.90
C GLN A 106 31.91 -6.59 3.82
N ARG A 107 32.42 -5.36 3.86
CA ARG A 107 33.43 -4.88 2.89
C ARG A 107 34.76 -5.61 3.03
N ASP A 108 35.19 -5.89 4.24
CA ASP A 108 36.47 -6.60 4.51
C ASP A 108 36.42 -8.06 4.07
N TRP A 109 35.22 -8.65 3.96
CA TRP A 109 34.98 -10.01 3.46
C TRP A 109 34.56 -10.07 2.00
N GLY A 110 34.61 -8.94 1.27
CA GLY A 110 34.32 -8.87 -0.14
C GLY A 110 32.83 -8.84 -0.51
N TYR A 111 31.95 -8.65 0.47
CA TYR A 111 30.52 -8.43 0.22
C TYR A 111 30.27 -6.96 -0.10
N GLY A 112 29.79 -6.70 -1.31
CA GLY A 112 29.44 -5.37 -1.79
C GLY A 112 28.05 -4.93 -1.35
N THR A 113 27.66 -3.73 -1.76
CA THR A 113 26.28 -3.25 -1.65
C THR A 113 25.37 -4.08 -2.54
N ASP A 114 24.31 -4.62 -1.95
CA ASP A 114 23.33 -5.44 -2.66
C ASP A 114 22.19 -4.59 -3.20
N HIS A 115 21.82 -4.83 -4.45
CA HIS A 115 20.77 -4.12 -5.16
C HIS A 115 19.75 -5.10 -5.71
N SER A 116 18.46 -4.90 -5.44
CA SER A 116 17.42 -5.78 -5.95
C SER A 116 16.09 -5.08 -6.18
N PHE A 117 15.30 -5.66 -7.07
CA PHE A 117 13.87 -5.37 -7.11
C PHE A 117 13.15 -6.22 -6.06
N ALA A 118 12.19 -5.61 -5.38
CA ALA A 118 11.37 -6.26 -4.40
C ALA A 118 9.89 -5.98 -4.67
N PHE A 119 9.06 -6.99 -4.38
CA PHE A 119 7.61 -6.83 -4.37
C PHE A 119 7.14 -6.62 -2.94
N THR A 120 6.20 -5.72 -2.76
CA THR A 120 5.59 -5.40 -1.46
C THR A 120 4.09 -5.62 -1.50
N ALA A 121 3.55 -6.08 -0.39
CA ALA A 121 2.12 -6.16 -0.17
C ALA A 121 1.81 -5.96 1.32
N GLY A 122 0.65 -5.42 1.62
CA GLY A 122 0.28 -5.17 3.01
C GLY A 122 -1.11 -4.63 3.20
N LEU A 123 -1.38 -4.28 4.45
CA LEU A 123 -2.63 -3.69 4.90
C LEU A 123 -2.32 -2.44 5.72
N LEU A 124 -2.89 -1.34 5.29
CA LEU A 124 -2.84 -0.08 5.99
C LEU A 124 -4.18 0.17 6.68
N ASN A 125 -4.16 0.21 8.00
CA ASN A 125 -5.31 0.55 8.82
C ASN A 125 -5.21 2.00 9.21
N LYS A 126 -6.17 2.82 8.79
CA LYS A 126 -6.20 4.26 9.07
C LYS A 126 -7.33 4.57 10.04
N PHE A 127 -6.99 5.31 11.09
CA PHE A 127 -7.93 5.81 12.09
C PHE A 127 -7.97 7.33 12.04
N ARG A 128 -9.13 7.87 11.73
CA ARG A 128 -9.32 9.31 11.68
C ARG A 128 -9.32 9.91 13.07
N VAL A 129 -8.43 10.85 13.33
CA VAL A 129 -8.37 11.64 14.57
C VAL A 129 -9.08 12.97 14.37
N CYS A 130 -8.79 13.64 13.25
CA CYS A 130 -9.45 14.90 12.89
C CYS A 130 -9.56 15.02 11.36
N PRO A 131 -10.20 16.07 10.82
CA PRO A 131 -10.37 16.20 9.37
C PRO A 131 -9.08 16.18 8.55
N ALA A 132 -7.96 16.59 9.13
CA ALA A 132 -6.67 16.67 8.45
C ALA A 132 -5.66 15.59 8.86
N LEU A 133 -5.92 14.84 9.96
CA LEU A 133 -4.95 13.92 10.54
C LEU A 133 -5.54 12.53 10.75
N ASP A 134 -4.82 11.52 10.28
CA ASP A 134 -5.12 10.11 10.53
C ASP A 134 -3.92 9.46 11.26
N ILE A 135 -4.19 8.56 12.20
CA ILE A 135 -3.22 7.60 12.73
C ILE A 135 -3.25 6.36 11.83
N GLU A 136 -2.11 5.83 11.52
CA GLU A 136 -1.96 4.66 10.65
C GLU A 136 -1.25 3.52 11.37
N LEU A 137 -1.77 2.31 11.18
CA LEU A 137 -1.08 1.06 11.50
C LEU A 137 -0.87 0.31 10.19
N GLU A 138 0.37 0.20 9.75
CA GLU A 138 0.75 -0.53 8.55
C GLU A 138 1.35 -1.89 8.90
N LEU A 139 0.81 -2.93 8.29
CA LEU A 139 1.37 -4.27 8.27
C LEU A 139 1.82 -4.55 6.84
N LYS A 140 3.11 -4.80 6.65
CA LYS A 140 3.72 -4.94 5.34
C LYS A 140 4.65 -6.13 5.27
N ALA A 141 4.61 -6.81 4.14
CA ALA A 141 5.58 -7.81 3.74
C ALA A 141 6.23 -7.40 2.43
N TRP A 142 7.52 -7.67 2.26
CA TRP A 142 8.18 -7.54 0.98
C TRP A 142 9.05 -8.76 0.70
N MET A 143 9.15 -9.09 -0.58
CA MET A 143 9.86 -10.26 -1.08
C MET A 143 10.96 -9.79 -2.02
N LEU A 144 12.15 -10.35 -1.83
CA LEU A 144 13.31 -10.08 -2.67
C LEU A 144 14.05 -11.38 -2.98
N PRO A 145 14.88 -11.41 -4.06
CA PRO A 145 15.71 -12.56 -4.36
C PRO A 145 16.65 -12.86 -3.18
N SER A 146 16.76 -14.13 -2.81
CA SER A 146 17.61 -14.56 -1.68
C SER A 146 19.10 -14.29 -1.90
N SER A 147 19.54 -14.16 -3.15
CA SER A 147 20.93 -13.79 -3.49
C SER A 147 21.33 -12.42 -2.96
N ASN A 148 20.36 -11.57 -2.67
CA ASN A 148 20.55 -10.18 -2.27
C ASN A 148 20.22 -9.95 -0.79
N MET A 149 20.05 -11.02 -0.03
CA MET A 149 20.10 -10.97 1.42
C MET A 149 21.48 -11.37 1.92
N PRO A 150 21.93 -10.82 3.07
CA PRO A 150 23.20 -11.23 3.64
C PRO A 150 23.33 -12.75 3.67
N SER A 151 24.47 -13.27 3.26
CA SER A 151 24.71 -14.67 2.94
C SER A 151 24.39 -15.67 4.09
N ILE A 152 24.18 -15.18 5.28
CA ILE A 152 23.83 -15.98 6.47
C ILE A 152 22.37 -16.48 6.42
N LEU A 153 21.50 -15.76 5.71
CA LEU A 153 20.10 -16.19 5.46
C LEU A 153 19.98 -17.03 4.18
N ASN A 154 21.05 -17.13 3.42
CA ASN A 154 21.08 -17.88 2.18
C ASN A 154 21.54 -19.32 2.44
N SER A 155 20.71 -20.12 3.07
CA SER A 155 20.96 -21.57 3.26
C SER A 155 20.73 -22.37 1.96
N GLY A 156 21.14 -21.83 0.83
CA GLY A 156 21.40 -22.57 -0.41
C GLY A 156 20.19 -23.12 -1.19
N THR A 157 19.01 -23.20 -0.59
CA THR A 157 17.84 -23.87 -1.21
C THR A 157 16.68 -22.92 -1.52
N GLN A 158 16.65 -21.74 -0.94
CA GLN A 158 15.54 -20.79 -1.15
C GLN A 158 15.94 -19.68 -2.12
N LYS A 159 15.12 -19.47 -3.15
CA LYS A 159 15.33 -18.45 -4.17
C LYS A 159 14.74 -17.08 -3.79
N VAL A 160 13.89 -17.03 -2.79
CA VAL A 160 13.15 -15.82 -2.37
C VAL A 160 13.19 -15.70 -0.86
N ALA A 161 13.55 -14.53 -0.38
CA ALA A 161 13.47 -14.16 1.02
C ALA A 161 12.32 -13.19 1.24
N ALA A 162 11.68 -13.25 2.40
CA ALA A 162 10.60 -12.36 2.78
C ALA A 162 10.94 -11.65 4.09
N ALA A 163 10.63 -10.35 4.14
CA ALA A 163 10.71 -9.56 5.36
C ALA A 163 9.34 -8.97 5.70
N TYR A 164 9.08 -8.79 6.98
CA TYR A 164 7.81 -8.30 7.50
C TYR A 164 8.04 -7.09 8.37
N SER A 165 7.12 -6.12 8.32
CA SER A 165 7.15 -4.98 9.22
C SER A 165 5.76 -4.62 9.74
N ALA A 166 5.75 -4.05 10.96
CA ALA A 166 4.60 -3.37 11.52
C ALA A 166 5.03 -1.96 11.92
N THR A 167 4.39 -0.94 11.37
CA THR A 167 4.70 0.46 11.63
C THR A 167 3.48 1.23 12.07
N ILE A 168 3.69 2.19 12.98
CA ILE A 168 2.68 3.17 13.38
C ILE A 168 3.13 4.52 12.85
N GLY A 169 2.24 5.22 12.18
CA GLY A 169 2.52 6.49 11.54
C GLY A 169 1.40 7.51 11.68
N LEU A 170 1.68 8.69 11.17
CA LEU A 170 0.73 9.79 11.07
C LEU A 170 0.62 10.21 9.62
N THR A 171 -0.60 10.35 9.12
CA THR A 171 -0.85 10.91 7.79
C THR A 171 -1.54 12.26 7.91
N TYR A 172 -0.91 13.27 7.32
CA TYR A 172 -1.50 14.58 7.15
C TYR A 172 -2.09 14.74 5.75
N ARG A 173 -3.31 15.25 5.66
CA ARG A 173 -4.02 15.50 4.41
C ARG A 173 -3.99 16.98 4.05
N PHE A 174 -3.39 17.31 2.92
CA PHE A 174 -3.27 18.68 2.43
C PHE A 174 -4.53 19.21 1.78
N ASN A 175 -5.53 18.37 1.48
CA ASN A 175 -6.75 18.78 0.79
C ASN A 175 -8.01 18.35 1.55
N ARG A 176 -9.15 18.97 1.21
CA ARG A 176 -10.45 18.60 1.79
C ARG A 176 -10.75 17.13 1.52
N ARG A 177 -11.37 16.47 2.50
CA ARG A 177 -11.93 15.13 2.32
C ARG A 177 -13.11 15.21 1.35
N GLY A 178 -13.26 14.18 0.58
CA GLY A 178 -14.31 14.04 -0.40
C GLY A 178 -13.81 14.26 -1.82
N PHE A 179 -14.10 13.31 -2.66
CA PHE A 179 -14.02 13.48 -4.08
C PHE A 179 -15.30 14.22 -4.47
N LYS A 180 -15.18 15.46 -4.96
CA LYS A 180 -16.28 15.98 -5.77
C LYS A 180 -16.41 15.00 -6.91
N GLN A 181 -17.45 14.17 -6.85
CA GLN A 181 -17.89 13.45 -8.03
C GLN A 181 -18.13 14.54 -9.06
N ALA A 182 -17.24 14.64 -10.03
CA ALA A 182 -17.56 15.35 -11.23
C ALA A 182 -18.69 14.50 -11.84
N SER A 183 -19.92 14.78 -11.42
CA SER A 183 -21.06 14.34 -12.19
C SER A 183 -20.82 14.97 -13.57
N PRO A 184 -20.66 14.18 -14.64
CA PRO A 184 -20.53 14.73 -15.97
C PRO A 184 -21.81 15.50 -16.36
N TYR A 185 -22.84 15.40 -15.56
CA TYR A 185 -24.12 16.06 -15.72
C TYR A 185 -24.37 16.95 -14.51
N THR A 186 -24.53 18.23 -14.76
CA THR A 186 -25.02 19.17 -13.75
C THR A 186 -26.51 18.87 -13.49
N VAL A 187 -27.03 19.33 -12.35
CA VAL A 187 -28.47 19.22 -12.06
C VAL A 187 -29.30 19.86 -13.17
N GLU A 188 -28.76 20.93 -13.76
CA GLU A 188 -29.36 21.60 -14.93
C GLU A 188 -29.43 20.72 -16.17
N ASP A 189 -28.36 19.94 -16.45
CA ASP A 189 -28.34 18.99 -17.55
C ASP A 189 -29.37 17.87 -17.34
N VAL A 190 -29.51 17.35 -16.14
CA VAL A 190 -30.51 16.33 -15.81
C VAL A 190 -31.90 16.86 -15.95
N MET A 191 -32.18 18.10 -15.52
CA MET A 191 -33.47 18.76 -15.70
C MET A 191 -33.78 19.02 -17.19
N ALA A 192 -32.76 19.43 -17.96
CA ALA A 192 -32.92 19.61 -19.41
C ALA A 192 -33.27 18.30 -20.14
N TYR A 193 -32.60 17.20 -19.79
CA TYR A 193 -32.93 15.88 -20.34
C TYR A 193 -34.33 15.40 -19.93
N GLN A 194 -34.76 15.65 -18.70
CA GLN A 194 -36.11 15.33 -18.25
C GLN A 194 -37.17 16.14 -19.00
N ALA A 195 -36.92 17.42 -19.27
CA ALA A 195 -37.80 18.26 -20.06
C ALA A 195 -37.94 17.75 -21.52
N VAL A 196 -36.85 17.34 -22.16
CA VAL A 196 -36.85 16.76 -23.49
C VAL A 196 -37.61 15.43 -23.53
N ILE A 197 -37.50 14.60 -22.53
CA ILE A 197 -38.24 13.34 -22.40
C ILE A 197 -39.73 13.62 -22.29
N ALA A 198 -40.13 14.56 -21.40
CA ALA A 198 -41.53 14.93 -21.21
C ALA A 198 -42.15 15.50 -22.52
N ASP A 199 -41.42 16.32 -23.27
CA ASP A 199 -41.88 16.87 -24.55
C ASP A 199 -42.07 15.76 -25.62
N ARG A 200 -41.17 14.79 -25.65
CA ARG A 200 -41.31 13.61 -26.54
C ARG A 200 -42.51 12.73 -26.16
N ASP A 201 -42.76 12.54 -24.88
CA ASP A 201 -43.91 11.75 -24.41
C ASP A 201 -45.25 12.43 -24.78
N LEU A 202 -45.31 13.76 -24.65
CA LEU A 202 -46.44 14.55 -25.12
C LEU A 202 -46.65 14.45 -26.63
N ALA A 203 -45.57 14.53 -27.40
CA ALA A 203 -45.64 14.38 -28.88
C ALA A 203 -46.10 12.97 -29.30
N LEU A 204 -45.60 11.93 -28.62
CA LEU A 204 -46.03 10.54 -28.83
C LEU A 204 -47.54 10.35 -28.51
N ALA A 205 -48.00 10.91 -27.40
CA ALA A 205 -49.41 10.84 -27.01
C ALA A 205 -50.32 11.55 -28.05
N ALA A 206 -49.88 12.71 -28.60
CA ALA A 206 -50.59 13.43 -29.62
C ALA A 206 -50.68 12.62 -30.94
N VAL A 207 -49.60 11.97 -31.35
CA VAL A 207 -49.58 11.11 -32.56
C VAL A 207 -50.47 9.88 -32.36
N GLN A 208 -50.45 9.27 -31.17
CA GLN A 208 -51.35 8.15 -30.86
C GLN A 208 -52.82 8.55 -30.85
N ALA A 209 -53.15 9.72 -30.32
CA ALA A 209 -54.50 10.25 -30.37
C ALA A 209 -54.97 10.49 -31.81
N LEU A 210 -54.11 11.03 -32.68
CA LEU A 210 -54.41 11.23 -34.11
C LEU A 210 -54.59 9.89 -34.85
N SER A 211 -53.82 8.86 -34.52
CA SER A 211 -53.98 7.54 -35.15
C SER A 211 -55.26 6.82 -34.79
N LEU A 212 -55.84 7.12 -33.61
CA LEU A 212 -57.12 6.56 -33.18
C LEU A 212 -58.32 7.24 -33.84
N ILE A 213 -58.17 8.42 -34.42
CA ILE A 213 -59.23 9.16 -35.11
C ILE A 213 -59.38 8.69 -36.58
N HIS A 214 -58.38 8.01 -37.13
CA HIS A 214 -58.33 7.54 -38.52
C HIS A 214 -58.72 6.06 -38.70
N ILE A 215 -59.31 5.41 -37.70
CA ILE A 215 -59.97 4.12 -37.81
C ILE A 215 -61.47 4.33 -37.61
#